data_0205eb0639cd25fdf0b7e4bc81005a09
#
_entry.id   0205eb0639cd25fdf0b7e4bc81005a09
#
_cell.length_a   1.000
_cell.length_b   1.000
_cell.length_c   1.000
_cell.angle_alpha   90.00
_cell.angle_beta   90.00
_cell.angle_gamma   90.00
#
_symmetry.space_group_name_H-M   'P 1'
#
loop_
_entity.id
_entity.type
_entity.pdbx_description
1 polymer ?
#
loop_
_entity_poly.entity_id
_entity_poly.type
_entity_poly.pdbx_seq_one_letter_code
_entity_poly.pdbx_strand_id
1 'polypeptide(L)'
;METSQEPTGPGKSKSKGRFFDLSLGYKWDRYFLVLLLVSVALRVVWLDVPGGYGTGGTLIFDEYYYVNVARNLLGWPQGPDPTKIPYPNSVPGTDPNQEHPPLAKLMIAASMRILGDNAWGWRLPSVIMGSLSILLFYLLMKRISKNGKYSFLATFLFSFDNLIFVDSRVAILDIFTLAFMLLGFYLYFSDRTKLSAVALALSTLTKIGGFYGFLAIVIFHLLRGVRPSELVKKWRSVLVPKLKWLLPFGFYYAATGFVLLFVLDRFVSGSNPFEHIRFIYTYTLALVRIVPTGIESQPLDWLLNQVPIQYLGVSVTSGNVTYQTISFWGAMNPFITYLTIPAMAYALYRYDQRNSQLALFLLCWFAATYFPFFPLSYIAHRISYIFYFQNTVPAVAGGIALMFSNKHVPRSVVLVYALLILVGFTWYFPFKQMP
;
A
#
# COMPACT_ATOMS: atom_id res chain seq x y z
N MET A 1 48.13 -24.68 46.16
CA MET A 1 46.73 -24.37 46.40
C MET A 1 46.54 -22.88 46.17
N GLU A 2 46.26 -22.50 44.94
CA GLU A 2 45.83 -21.14 44.60
C GLU A 2 44.67 -21.27 43.62
N THR A 3 43.48 -20.89 44.08
CA THR A 3 42.25 -20.89 43.35
C THR A 3 42.14 -19.58 42.59
N SER A 4 42.34 -19.63 41.26
CA SER A 4 42.09 -18.52 40.36
C SER A 4 40.57 -18.36 40.13
N GLN A 5 39.99 -17.28 40.66
CA GLN A 5 38.65 -16.83 40.33
C GLN A 5 38.66 -16.18 38.94
N GLU A 6 37.84 -16.70 38.02
CA GLU A 6 37.52 -16.04 36.76
C GLU A 6 36.63 -14.77 37.04
N PRO A 7 36.91 -13.66 36.33
CA PRO A 7 36.07 -12.47 36.46
C PRO A 7 34.79 -12.65 35.64
N THR A 8 33.67 -12.56 36.35
CA THR A 8 32.32 -12.45 35.74
C THR A 8 32.25 -11.20 34.90
N GLY A 9 32.21 -11.37 33.58
CA GLY A 9 32.07 -10.27 32.62
C GLY A 9 30.70 -9.55 32.72
N PRO A 10 30.64 -8.25 32.49
CA PRO A 10 29.42 -7.47 32.64
C PRO A 10 28.35 -7.92 31.64
N GLY A 11 27.15 -8.18 32.16
CA GLY A 11 25.99 -8.57 31.39
C GLY A 11 25.73 -7.61 30.21
N LYS A 12 25.69 -8.16 29.01
CA LYS A 12 25.29 -7.41 27.81
C LYS A 12 23.86 -6.88 27.99
N SER A 13 23.74 -5.65 28.43
CA SER A 13 22.52 -4.86 28.35
C SER A 13 22.03 -4.93 26.91
N LYS A 14 20.85 -5.56 26.67
CA LYS A 14 20.15 -5.46 25.40
C LYS A 14 19.76 -4.01 25.22
N SER A 15 20.58 -3.25 24.51
CA SER A 15 20.22 -1.92 24.03
C SER A 15 18.88 -2.05 23.31
N LYS A 16 17.83 -1.50 23.89
CA LYS A 16 16.53 -1.31 23.21
C LYS A 16 16.80 -0.42 22.01
N GLY A 17 16.95 -1.00 20.83
CA GLY A 17 17.19 -0.26 19.58
C GLY A 17 16.15 0.85 19.44
N ARG A 18 16.58 2.04 19.01
CA ARG A 18 15.69 3.19 18.78
C ARG A 18 14.54 2.76 17.86
N PHE A 19 13.33 3.22 18.17
CA PHE A 19 12.15 2.90 17.37
C PHE A 19 12.32 3.39 15.92
N PHE A 20 12.77 4.63 15.73
CA PHE A 20 13.20 5.15 14.44
C PHE A 20 14.73 5.12 14.37
N ASP A 21 15.27 4.20 13.56
CA ASP A 21 16.72 4.04 13.36
C ASP A 21 17.18 4.83 12.12
N LEU A 22 17.09 6.16 12.19
CA LEU A 22 17.62 7.11 11.21
C LEU A 22 18.76 7.89 11.82
N SER A 23 19.86 8.04 11.08
CA SER A 23 21.04 8.77 11.51
C SER A 23 21.62 9.61 10.36
N LEU A 24 21.75 10.91 10.57
CA LEU A 24 22.39 11.82 9.61
C LEU A 24 23.88 11.49 9.39
N GLY A 25 24.52 10.79 10.34
CA GLY A 25 25.88 10.27 10.17
C GLY A 25 26.00 9.11 9.18
N TYR A 26 24.90 8.43 8.89
CA TYR A 26 24.90 7.28 7.98
C TYR A 26 24.51 7.71 6.56
N LYS A 27 25.39 7.52 5.57
CA LYS A 27 25.21 8.03 4.20
C LYS A 27 23.89 7.62 3.53
N TRP A 28 23.44 6.38 3.73
CA TRP A 28 22.21 5.88 3.11
C TRP A 28 20.97 6.50 3.70
N ASP A 29 20.97 6.87 4.98
CA ASP A 29 19.87 7.61 5.61
C ASP A 29 19.80 9.03 5.05
N ARG A 30 20.95 9.69 4.80
CA ARG A 30 20.99 11.02 4.13
C ARG A 30 20.43 10.94 2.71
N TYR A 31 20.84 9.95 1.93
CA TYR A 31 20.31 9.76 0.57
C TYR A 31 18.80 9.46 0.60
N PHE A 32 18.35 8.65 1.56
CA PHE A 32 16.92 8.41 1.77
C PHE A 32 16.16 9.69 2.13
N LEU A 33 16.68 10.55 3.01
CA LEU A 33 16.03 11.80 3.37
C LEU A 33 15.89 12.74 2.15
N VAL A 34 16.92 12.82 1.31
CA VAL A 34 16.83 13.56 0.03
C VAL A 34 15.75 12.95 -0.88
N LEU A 35 15.74 11.62 -1.03
CA LEU A 35 14.72 10.91 -1.80
C LEU A 35 13.32 11.20 -1.26
N LEU A 36 13.14 11.15 0.06
CA LEU A 36 11.85 11.45 0.71
C LEU A 36 11.40 12.89 0.43
N LEU A 37 12.29 13.87 0.58
CA LEU A 37 11.99 15.27 0.30
C LEU A 37 11.59 15.50 -1.16
N VAL A 38 12.35 14.94 -2.11
CA VAL A 38 12.02 14.99 -3.55
C VAL A 38 10.67 14.33 -3.81
N SER A 39 10.45 13.16 -3.22
CA SER A 39 9.22 12.41 -3.41
C SER A 39 8.00 13.14 -2.84
N VAL A 40 8.12 13.78 -1.68
CA VAL A 40 7.07 14.64 -1.10
C VAL A 40 6.81 15.85 -1.98
N ALA A 41 7.87 16.56 -2.41
CA ALA A 41 7.73 17.72 -3.29
C ALA A 41 6.98 17.37 -4.59
N LEU A 42 7.34 16.26 -5.25
CA LEU A 42 6.65 15.78 -6.45
C LEU A 42 5.17 15.44 -6.19
N ARG A 43 4.80 15.02 -4.97
CA ARG A 43 3.42 14.72 -4.60
C ARG A 43 2.59 15.94 -4.27
N VAL A 44 3.23 17.00 -3.80
CA VAL A 44 2.57 18.26 -3.42
C VAL A 44 2.45 19.22 -4.60
N VAL A 45 3.45 19.25 -5.49
CA VAL A 45 3.46 20.17 -6.64
C VAL A 45 2.22 19.96 -7.50
N TRP A 46 1.50 21.04 -7.82
CA TRP A 46 0.25 21.02 -8.60
C TRP A 46 -0.81 20.06 -8.04
N LEU A 47 -0.95 19.99 -6.72
CA LEU A 47 -1.92 19.11 -6.07
C LEU A 47 -3.37 19.51 -6.40
N ASP A 48 -3.61 20.78 -6.66
CA ASP A 48 -4.90 21.38 -7.04
C ASP A 48 -5.20 21.30 -8.54
N VAL A 49 -4.28 20.78 -9.34
CA VAL A 49 -4.48 20.63 -10.79
C VAL A 49 -4.99 19.22 -11.13
N PRO A 50 -5.98 19.08 -12.06
CA PRO A 50 -6.68 20.17 -12.73
C PRO A 50 -7.62 20.92 -11.81
N GLY A 51 -7.59 22.25 -11.91
CA GLY A 51 -8.55 23.11 -11.25
C GLY A 51 -9.95 22.97 -11.86
N GLY A 52 -10.99 23.05 -11.06
CA GLY A 52 -12.38 23.07 -11.52
C GLY A 52 -12.91 24.49 -11.60
N TYR A 53 -13.65 24.81 -12.63
CA TYR A 53 -14.38 26.08 -12.71
C TYR A 53 -15.47 26.13 -11.64
N GLY A 54 -15.28 26.95 -10.62
CA GLY A 54 -16.30 27.32 -9.65
C GLY A 54 -16.59 26.35 -8.50
N THR A 55 -15.88 25.21 -8.36
CA THR A 55 -16.22 24.15 -7.38
C THR A 55 -15.02 23.54 -6.63
N GLY A 56 -13.93 24.26 -6.52
CA GLY A 56 -12.78 23.80 -5.72
C GLY A 56 -11.86 22.75 -6.37
N GLY A 57 -12.18 22.23 -7.56
CA GLY A 57 -11.32 21.30 -8.32
C GLY A 57 -12.09 20.22 -9.07
N THR A 58 -11.41 19.57 -10.02
CA THR A 58 -11.95 18.42 -10.76
C THR A 58 -11.64 17.14 -9.99
N LEU A 59 -12.66 16.30 -9.79
CA LEU A 59 -12.52 14.98 -9.17
C LEU A 59 -11.85 14.00 -10.14
N ILE A 60 -10.86 13.25 -9.63
CA ILE A 60 -10.09 12.28 -10.39
C ILE A 60 -10.55 10.88 -10.00
N PHE A 61 -11.06 10.09 -10.95
CA PHE A 61 -11.43 8.70 -10.77
C PHE A 61 -12.37 8.49 -9.56
N ASP A 62 -12.02 7.62 -8.64
CA ASP A 62 -12.81 7.27 -7.45
C ASP A 62 -12.95 8.42 -6.43
N GLU A 63 -12.26 9.57 -6.61
CA GLU A 63 -12.59 10.80 -5.87
C GLU A 63 -14.06 11.16 -6.03
N TYR A 64 -14.65 10.81 -7.18
CA TYR A 64 -16.07 11.00 -7.44
C TYR A 64 -16.96 10.35 -6.37
N TYR A 65 -16.54 9.18 -5.87
CA TYR A 65 -17.25 8.50 -4.79
C TYR A 65 -16.81 9.02 -3.42
N TYR A 66 -15.52 8.98 -3.10
CA TYR A 66 -15.02 9.17 -1.74
C TYR A 66 -15.05 10.62 -1.26
N VAL A 67 -14.84 11.60 -2.15
CA VAL A 67 -15.01 13.03 -1.82
C VAL A 67 -16.49 13.34 -1.58
N ASN A 68 -17.41 12.77 -2.39
CA ASN A 68 -18.84 12.95 -2.18
C ASN A 68 -19.37 12.26 -0.91
N VAL A 69 -18.78 11.12 -0.51
CA VAL A 69 -19.02 10.55 0.82
C VAL A 69 -18.54 11.50 1.91
N ALA A 70 -17.35 12.06 1.79
CA ALA A 70 -16.82 13.01 2.77
C ALA A 70 -17.68 14.27 2.87
N ARG A 71 -18.18 14.81 1.74
CA ARG A 71 -19.18 15.88 1.72
C ARG A 71 -20.46 15.49 2.47
N ASN A 72 -20.99 14.30 2.18
CA ASN A 72 -22.20 13.80 2.84
C ASN A 72 -21.99 13.63 4.36
N LEU A 73 -20.84 13.11 4.79
CA LEU A 73 -20.47 12.99 6.21
C LEU A 73 -20.41 14.35 6.91
N LEU A 74 -20.03 15.42 6.19
CA LEU A 74 -19.96 16.78 6.69
C LEU A 74 -21.30 17.52 6.58
N GLY A 75 -22.33 16.92 5.99
CA GLY A 75 -23.61 17.58 5.68
C GLY A 75 -23.49 18.61 4.56
N TRP A 76 -22.47 18.51 3.71
CA TRP A 76 -22.25 19.40 2.58
C TRP A 76 -22.89 18.85 1.29
N PRO A 77 -23.24 19.72 0.31
CA PRO A 77 -23.72 19.27 -0.99
C PRO A 77 -22.69 18.37 -1.70
N GLN A 78 -23.13 17.29 -2.33
CA GLN A 78 -22.27 16.35 -3.05
C GLN A 78 -21.76 16.88 -4.42
N GLY A 79 -22.18 18.05 -4.84
CA GLY A 79 -21.73 18.67 -6.09
C GLY A 79 -22.71 19.75 -6.55
N PRO A 80 -22.36 20.53 -7.60
CA PRO A 80 -23.20 21.62 -8.08
C PRO A 80 -24.43 21.12 -8.87
N ASP A 81 -24.38 19.91 -9.42
CA ASP A 81 -25.44 19.30 -10.23
C ASP A 81 -26.02 18.08 -9.50
N PRO A 82 -27.22 18.19 -8.88
CA PRO A 82 -27.83 17.09 -8.15
C PRO A 82 -28.18 15.88 -9.02
N THR A 83 -28.17 16.01 -10.35
CA THR A 83 -28.42 14.88 -11.28
C THR A 83 -27.16 14.06 -11.56
N LYS A 84 -26.00 14.58 -11.17
CA LYS A 84 -24.67 13.98 -11.41
C LYS A 84 -23.91 13.69 -10.13
N ILE A 85 -24.62 13.33 -9.06
CA ILE A 85 -24.01 12.93 -7.78
C ILE A 85 -24.16 11.43 -7.56
N PRO A 86 -23.17 10.77 -6.91
CA PRO A 86 -23.20 9.31 -6.76
C PRO A 86 -24.26 8.84 -5.76
N TYR A 87 -24.69 9.67 -4.81
CA TYR A 87 -25.56 9.27 -3.69
C TYR A 87 -26.73 10.26 -3.48
N PRO A 88 -27.67 10.40 -4.47
CA PRO A 88 -28.70 11.45 -4.43
C PRO A 88 -29.67 11.33 -3.26
N ASN A 89 -29.87 10.13 -2.73
CA ASN A 89 -30.83 9.85 -1.64
C ASN A 89 -30.13 9.57 -0.31
N SER A 90 -28.86 9.91 -0.17
CA SER A 90 -28.13 9.69 1.09
C SER A 90 -28.58 10.66 2.18
N VAL A 91 -28.63 10.15 3.41
CA VAL A 91 -28.92 10.98 4.58
C VAL A 91 -27.66 11.77 4.94
N PRO A 92 -27.74 13.12 5.09
CA PRO A 92 -26.60 13.92 5.52
C PRO A 92 -26.03 13.42 6.87
N GLY A 93 -24.72 13.42 7.00
CA GLY A 93 -24.01 12.89 8.18
C GLY A 93 -23.77 11.40 8.14
N THR A 94 -24.20 10.67 7.10
CA THR A 94 -23.98 9.23 6.97
C THR A 94 -22.97 8.86 5.88
N ASP A 95 -22.45 7.62 5.94
CA ASP A 95 -21.61 7.04 4.89
C ASP A 95 -22.47 6.18 3.94
N PRO A 96 -22.78 6.67 2.72
CA PRO A 96 -23.55 5.89 1.76
C PRO A 96 -22.74 4.83 1.01
N ASN A 97 -21.41 4.85 1.10
CA ASN A 97 -20.48 3.92 0.43
C ASN A 97 -20.04 2.82 1.42
N GLN A 98 -20.99 1.95 1.80
CA GLN A 98 -20.76 0.92 2.81
C GLN A 98 -20.00 -0.32 2.29
N GLU A 99 -19.69 -0.41 1.00
CA GLU A 99 -18.80 -1.46 0.45
C GLU A 99 -17.37 -1.41 0.96
N HIS A 100 -16.98 -0.31 1.57
CA HIS A 100 -15.71 -0.14 2.26
C HIS A 100 -15.90 0.43 3.66
N PRO A 101 -15.11 -0.02 4.66
CA PRO A 101 -15.13 0.57 5.99
C PRO A 101 -14.84 2.08 5.97
N PRO A 102 -15.30 2.87 6.96
CA PRO A 102 -15.33 4.32 6.84
C PRO A 102 -14.04 5.06 7.19
N LEU A 103 -13.00 4.39 7.72
CA LEU A 103 -11.84 5.08 8.33
C LEU A 103 -11.14 6.06 7.37
N ALA A 104 -10.80 5.65 6.16
CA ALA A 104 -10.14 6.54 5.21
C ALA A 104 -11.05 7.69 4.74
N LYS A 105 -12.34 7.41 4.55
CA LYS A 105 -13.36 8.43 4.19
C LYS A 105 -13.50 9.49 5.28
N LEU A 106 -13.44 9.08 6.55
CA LEU A 106 -13.43 10.00 7.69
C LEU A 106 -12.14 10.83 7.75
N MET A 107 -10.98 10.27 7.39
CA MET A 107 -9.71 11.03 7.31
C MET A 107 -9.79 12.09 6.21
N ILE A 108 -10.41 11.79 5.06
CA ILE A 108 -10.67 12.76 3.98
C ILE A 108 -11.63 13.84 4.49
N ALA A 109 -12.74 13.45 5.10
CA ALA A 109 -13.73 14.39 5.65
C ALA A 109 -13.12 15.32 6.72
N ALA A 110 -12.27 14.79 7.61
CA ALA A 110 -11.57 15.59 8.62
C ALA A 110 -10.64 16.64 7.97
N SER A 111 -9.92 16.27 6.93
CA SER A 111 -9.08 17.21 6.17
C SER A 111 -9.92 18.29 5.47
N MET A 112 -11.02 17.89 4.84
CA MET A 112 -11.95 18.83 4.21
C MET A 112 -12.57 19.80 5.23
N ARG A 113 -12.89 19.33 6.43
CA ARG A 113 -13.41 20.18 7.51
C ARG A 113 -12.44 21.29 7.92
N ILE A 114 -11.12 21.04 7.80
CA ILE A 114 -10.04 21.97 8.18
C ILE A 114 -9.65 22.88 7.00
N LEU A 115 -9.49 22.30 5.81
CA LEU A 115 -8.90 22.97 4.64
C LEU A 115 -9.97 23.41 3.61
N GLY A 116 -11.23 23.05 3.83
CA GLY A 116 -12.35 23.37 2.94
C GLY A 116 -12.56 22.32 1.86
N ASP A 117 -13.66 22.51 1.09
CA ASP A 117 -14.06 21.66 -0.03
C ASP A 117 -13.28 22.04 -1.30
N ASN A 118 -12.06 21.63 -1.37
CA ASN A 118 -11.14 21.88 -2.48
C ASN A 118 -10.11 20.74 -2.60
N ALA A 119 -9.35 20.75 -3.68
CA ALA A 119 -8.38 19.68 -3.97
C ALA A 119 -7.35 19.46 -2.86
N TRP A 120 -6.94 20.51 -2.14
CA TRP A 120 -6.05 20.38 -0.98
C TRP A 120 -6.74 19.64 0.18
N GLY A 121 -8.00 20.01 0.48
CA GLY A 121 -8.80 19.34 1.51
C GLY A 121 -9.00 17.86 1.19
N TRP A 122 -9.21 17.50 -0.07
CA TRP A 122 -9.45 16.10 -0.48
C TRP A 122 -8.17 15.27 -0.50
N ARG A 123 -7.07 15.79 -1.10
CA ARG A 123 -5.88 15.05 -1.51
C ARG A 123 -4.74 15.06 -0.51
N LEU A 124 -4.66 16.08 0.37
CA LEU A 124 -3.58 16.18 1.35
C LEU A 124 -3.44 14.94 2.25
N PRO A 125 -4.52 14.31 2.74
CA PRO A 125 -4.41 13.05 3.49
C PRO A 125 -3.70 11.95 2.70
N SER A 126 -4.00 11.81 1.40
CA SER A 126 -3.34 10.83 0.53
C SER A 126 -1.84 11.11 0.36
N VAL A 127 -1.45 12.41 0.23
CA VAL A 127 -0.04 12.83 0.20
C VAL A 127 0.68 12.46 1.50
N ILE A 128 0.04 12.70 2.64
CA ILE A 128 0.61 12.36 3.95
C ILE A 128 0.79 10.85 4.06
N MET A 129 -0.24 10.06 3.72
CA MET A 129 -0.19 8.60 3.82
C MET A 129 0.78 7.98 2.82
N GLY A 130 0.88 8.53 1.60
CA GLY A 130 1.88 8.12 0.61
C GLY A 130 3.31 8.43 1.06
N SER A 131 3.54 9.61 1.63
CA SER A 131 4.85 10.00 2.18
C SER A 131 5.23 9.15 3.39
N LEU A 132 4.28 8.87 4.28
CA LEU A 132 4.45 7.96 5.40
C LEU A 132 4.76 6.53 4.92
N SER A 133 4.13 6.07 3.85
CA SER A 133 4.41 4.77 3.23
C SER A 133 5.86 4.65 2.77
N ILE A 134 6.42 5.68 2.16
CA ILE A 134 7.83 5.72 1.74
C ILE A 134 8.77 5.64 2.97
N LEU A 135 8.48 6.41 4.01
CA LEU A 135 9.25 6.39 5.25
C LEU A 135 9.20 5.00 5.92
N LEU A 136 8.00 4.47 6.10
CA LEU A 136 7.79 3.16 6.74
C LEU A 136 8.43 2.03 5.94
N PHE A 137 8.35 2.08 4.62
CA PHE A 137 8.97 1.07 3.76
C PHE A 137 10.51 1.09 3.87
N TYR A 138 11.14 2.26 3.87
CA TYR A 138 12.58 2.38 4.12
C TYR A 138 12.98 1.79 5.48
N LEU A 139 12.28 2.18 6.54
CA LEU A 139 12.54 1.71 7.90
C LEU A 139 12.34 0.19 8.02
N LEU A 140 11.28 -0.34 7.40
CA LEU A 140 10.99 -1.77 7.35
C LEU A 140 12.10 -2.53 6.64
N MET A 141 12.47 -2.11 5.44
CA MET A 141 13.55 -2.76 4.68
C MET A 141 14.88 -2.69 5.41
N LYS A 142 15.20 -1.54 6.04
CA LYS A 142 16.41 -1.39 6.86
C LYS A 142 16.39 -2.29 8.09
N ARG A 143 15.25 -2.43 8.75
CA ARG A 143 15.07 -3.27 9.94
C ARG A 143 15.32 -4.76 9.63
N ILE A 144 14.78 -5.25 8.50
CA ILE A 144 14.88 -6.66 8.13
C ILE A 144 16.25 -6.99 7.50
N SER A 145 16.71 -6.17 6.56
CA SER A 145 17.92 -6.43 5.78
C SER A 145 19.21 -6.09 6.51
N LYS A 146 19.17 -5.15 7.47
CA LYS A 146 20.34 -4.52 8.11
C LYS A 146 21.29 -3.88 7.08
N ASN A 147 20.80 -3.52 5.90
CA ASN A 147 21.59 -3.00 4.79
C ASN A 147 20.94 -1.74 4.20
N GLY A 148 21.54 -0.57 4.47
CA GLY A 148 21.01 0.71 4.02
C GLY A 148 21.04 0.89 2.49
N LYS A 149 22.03 0.33 1.79
CA LYS A 149 22.09 0.37 0.31
C LYS A 149 20.89 -0.36 -0.30
N TYR A 150 20.63 -1.57 0.19
CA TYR A 150 19.46 -2.35 -0.21
C TYR A 150 18.17 -1.59 0.06
N SER A 151 18.02 -1.06 1.29
CA SER A 151 16.81 -0.35 1.70
C SER A 151 16.56 0.91 0.89
N PHE A 152 17.63 1.65 0.58
CA PHE A 152 17.56 2.81 -0.30
C PHE A 152 17.09 2.43 -1.71
N LEU A 153 17.68 1.39 -2.31
CA LEU A 153 17.31 0.93 -3.65
C LEU A 153 15.85 0.47 -3.69
N ALA A 154 15.42 -0.35 -2.72
CA ALA A 154 14.03 -0.81 -2.62
C ALA A 154 13.06 0.38 -2.53
N THR A 155 13.40 1.37 -1.69
CA THR A 155 12.55 2.56 -1.50
C THR A 155 12.58 3.49 -2.70
N PHE A 156 13.69 3.60 -3.42
CA PHE A 156 13.77 4.32 -4.68
C PHE A 156 12.79 3.73 -5.71
N LEU A 157 12.81 2.41 -5.89
CA LEU A 157 11.88 1.72 -6.80
C LEU A 157 10.42 1.97 -6.39
N PHE A 158 10.10 1.80 -5.11
CA PHE A 158 8.77 2.04 -4.57
C PHE A 158 8.31 3.51 -4.76
N SER A 159 9.21 4.49 -4.56
CA SER A 159 8.89 5.91 -4.67
C SER A 159 8.58 6.37 -6.08
N PHE A 160 9.22 5.72 -7.08
CA PHE A 160 9.09 6.02 -8.50
C PHE A 160 8.25 4.97 -9.27
N ASP A 161 7.46 4.17 -8.55
CA ASP A 161 6.35 3.45 -9.16
C ASP A 161 5.18 4.41 -9.41
N ASN A 162 4.62 4.36 -10.62
CA ASN A 162 3.60 5.32 -11.04
C ASN A 162 2.25 5.12 -10.36
N LEU A 163 1.85 3.86 -10.10
CA LEU A 163 0.62 3.56 -9.39
C LEU A 163 0.67 4.13 -7.97
N ILE A 164 1.76 3.82 -7.24
CA ILE A 164 1.98 4.36 -5.87
C ILE A 164 2.02 5.89 -5.88
N PHE A 165 2.66 6.47 -6.90
CA PHE A 165 2.78 7.92 -7.02
C PHE A 165 1.42 8.58 -7.23
N VAL A 166 0.63 8.10 -8.20
CA VAL A 166 -0.68 8.66 -8.55
C VAL A 166 -1.65 8.49 -7.39
N ASP A 167 -1.77 7.27 -6.82
CA ASP A 167 -2.68 6.98 -5.73
C ASP A 167 -2.34 7.74 -4.44
N SER A 168 -1.09 8.20 -4.28
CA SER A 168 -0.71 9.10 -3.19
C SER A 168 -1.01 10.59 -3.46
N ARG A 169 -1.63 10.92 -4.58
CA ARG A 169 -2.04 12.29 -4.96
C ARG A 169 -3.55 12.44 -5.16
N VAL A 170 -4.29 11.35 -5.15
CA VAL A 170 -5.72 11.27 -5.40
C VAL A 170 -6.41 10.80 -4.11
N ALA A 171 -7.60 11.33 -3.80
CA ALA A 171 -8.33 10.98 -2.59
C ALA A 171 -9.03 9.62 -2.75
N ILE A 172 -8.23 8.54 -2.79
CA ILE A 172 -8.68 7.15 -2.87
C ILE A 172 -8.20 6.36 -1.66
N LEU A 173 -8.84 5.20 -1.39
CA LEU A 173 -8.64 4.48 -0.13
C LEU A 173 -7.36 3.64 -0.08
N ASP A 174 -6.80 3.29 -1.23
CA ASP A 174 -5.73 2.29 -1.37
C ASP A 174 -4.44 2.71 -0.67
N ILE A 175 -4.05 3.99 -0.78
CA ILE A 175 -2.82 4.48 -0.16
C ILE A 175 -2.90 4.51 1.38
N PHE A 176 -4.08 4.73 1.94
CA PHE A 176 -4.31 4.64 3.40
C PHE A 176 -4.14 3.19 3.86
N THR A 177 -4.71 2.26 3.11
CA THR A 177 -4.57 0.81 3.36
C THR A 177 -3.11 0.40 3.39
N LEU A 178 -2.33 0.80 2.39
CA LEU A 178 -0.91 0.50 2.28
C LEU A 178 -0.10 1.12 3.43
N ALA A 179 -0.37 2.35 3.81
CA ALA A 179 0.34 3.02 4.90
C ALA A 179 0.17 2.29 6.25
N PHE A 180 -1.05 1.93 6.61
CA PHE A 180 -1.31 1.16 7.83
C PHE A 180 -0.78 -0.28 7.74
N MET A 181 -0.78 -0.91 6.56
CA MET A 181 -0.16 -2.22 6.33
C MET A 181 1.35 -2.16 6.59
N LEU A 182 2.04 -1.16 6.04
CA LEU A 182 3.47 -0.95 6.24
C LEU A 182 3.80 -0.64 7.71
N LEU A 183 2.97 0.15 8.39
CA LEU A 183 3.10 0.39 9.82
C LEU A 183 2.98 -0.93 10.60
N GLY A 184 2.00 -1.76 10.28
CA GLY A 184 1.81 -3.07 10.88
C GLY A 184 3.02 -3.97 10.69
N PHE A 185 3.59 -4.02 9.50
CA PHE A 185 4.81 -4.79 9.22
C PHE A 185 6.01 -4.25 9.97
N TYR A 186 6.20 -2.94 9.98
CA TYR A 186 7.30 -2.31 10.73
C TYR A 186 7.22 -2.60 12.23
N LEU A 187 6.03 -2.52 12.82
CA LEU A 187 5.78 -2.84 14.22
C LEU A 187 6.04 -4.32 14.54
N TYR A 188 5.66 -5.24 13.64
CA TYR A 188 5.95 -6.66 13.78
C TYR A 188 7.46 -6.92 13.85
N PHE A 189 8.25 -6.38 12.94
CA PHE A 189 9.70 -6.51 12.92
C PHE A 189 10.41 -5.65 13.99
N SER A 190 9.66 -4.84 14.71
CA SER A 190 10.10 -4.08 15.89
C SER A 190 9.71 -4.76 17.21
N ASP A 191 9.31 -6.04 17.17
CA ASP A 191 8.86 -6.84 18.32
C ASP A 191 7.64 -6.26 19.06
N ARG A 192 6.86 -5.41 18.38
CA ARG A 192 5.63 -4.79 18.90
C ARG A 192 4.39 -5.48 18.34
N THR A 193 4.27 -6.77 18.59
CA THR A 193 3.28 -7.65 17.97
C THR A 193 1.83 -7.18 18.17
N LYS A 194 1.46 -6.72 19.38
CA LYS A 194 0.10 -6.21 19.65
C LYS A 194 -0.22 -4.97 18.84
N LEU A 195 0.70 -4.00 18.78
CA LEU A 195 0.53 -2.80 17.99
C LEU A 195 0.54 -3.09 16.47
N SER A 196 1.28 -4.11 16.04
CA SER A 196 1.22 -4.62 14.67
C SER A 196 -0.18 -5.10 14.30
N ALA A 197 -0.81 -5.90 15.17
CA ALA A 197 -2.18 -6.36 14.97
C ALA A 197 -3.17 -5.19 14.88
N VAL A 198 -3.04 -4.19 15.75
CA VAL A 198 -3.84 -2.95 15.73
C VAL A 198 -3.66 -2.22 14.39
N ALA A 199 -2.42 -1.98 13.96
CA ALA A 199 -2.15 -1.27 12.70
C ALA A 199 -2.70 -2.01 11.47
N LEU A 200 -2.62 -3.35 11.46
CA LEU A 200 -3.21 -4.17 10.40
C LEU A 200 -4.74 -4.15 10.42
N ALA A 201 -5.36 -4.06 11.60
CA ALA A 201 -6.80 -3.83 11.71
C ALA A 201 -7.19 -2.47 11.15
N LEU A 202 -6.43 -1.40 11.45
CA LEU A 202 -6.65 -0.08 10.85
C LEU A 202 -6.51 -0.13 9.31
N SER A 203 -5.55 -0.89 8.77
CA SER A 203 -5.44 -1.12 7.33
C SER A 203 -6.72 -1.71 6.75
N THR A 204 -7.31 -2.71 7.41
CA THR A 204 -8.57 -3.34 6.99
C THR A 204 -9.75 -2.38 7.11
N LEU A 205 -9.76 -1.50 8.12
CA LEU A 205 -10.80 -0.48 8.33
C LEU A 205 -10.75 0.69 7.34
N THR A 206 -9.67 0.81 6.55
CA THR A 206 -9.64 1.75 5.42
C THR A 206 -10.21 1.12 4.15
N LYS A 207 -9.86 -0.14 3.86
CA LYS A 207 -10.36 -0.94 2.76
C LYS A 207 -10.16 -2.43 3.09
N ILE A 208 -11.13 -3.27 2.78
CA ILE A 208 -11.09 -4.70 3.14
C ILE A 208 -9.82 -5.42 2.66
N GLY A 209 -9.21 -4.96 1.55
CA GLY A 209 -7.93 -5.48 1.06
C GLY A 209 -6.76 -5.37 2.06
N GLY A 210 -6.87 -4.54 3.10
CA GLY A 210 -5.94 -4.48 4.22
C GLY A 210 -5.79 -5.80 4.99
N PHE A 211 -6.81 -6.67 4.94
CA PHE A 211 -6.76 -8.03 5.51
C PHE A 211 -5.60 -8.86 4.95
N TYR A 212 -5.22 -8.64 3.70
CA TYR A 212 -4.10 -9.37 3.10
C TYR A 212 -2.76 -9.07 3.79
N GLY A 213 -2.62 -7.91 4.41
CA GLY A 213 -1.45 -7.59 5.24
C GLY A 213 -1.39 -8.44 6.53
N PHE A 214 -2.53 -8.63 7.19
CA PHE A 214 -2.62 -9.57 8.32
C PHE A 214 -2.24 -10.98 7.89
N LEU A 215 -2.77 -11.46 6.78
CA LEU A 215 -2.47 -12.76 6.21
C LEU A 215 -0.97 -12.92 5.89
N ALA A 216 -0.33 -11.89 5.33
CA ALA A 216 1.10 -11.89 5.03
C ALA A 216 1.95 -12.13 6.28
N ILE A 217 1.65 -11.45 7.39
CA ILE A 217 2.35 -11.64 8.66
C ILE A 217 2.09 -13.02 9.26
N VAL A 218 0.86 -13.53 9.17
CA VAL A 218 0.52 -14.87 9.66
C VAL A 218 1.32 -15.93 8.90
N ILE A 219 1.29 -15.90 7.57
CA ILE A 219 2.04 -16.85 6.73
C ILE A 219 3.54 -16.75 7.02
N PHE A 220 4.10 -15.53 7.07
CA PHE A 220 5.49 -15.32 7.39
C PHE A 220 5.86 -15.87 8.76
N HIS A 221 5.04 -15.60 9.80
CA HIS A 221 5.30 -16.09 11.16
C HIS A 221 5.32 -17.61 11.24
N LEU A 222 4.41 -18.27 10.53
CA LEU A 222 4.33 -19.73 10.48
C LEU A 222 5.53 -20.32 9.75
N LEU A 223 6.00 -19.70 8.67
CA LEU A 223 7.08 -20.23 7.83
C LEU A 223 8.49 -19.79 8.26
N ARG A 224 8.63 -18.72 9.05
CA ARG A 224 9.96 -18.23 9.45
C ARG A 224 10.77 -19.27 10.20
N GLY A 225 12.06 -19.40 9.82
CA GLY A 225 12.99 -20.36 10.44
C GLY A 225 12.75 -21.82 10.05
N VAL A 226 11.88 -22.06 9.06
CA VAL A 226 11.61 -23.40 8.53
C VAL A 226 12.21 -23.51 7.14
N ARG A 227 12.85 -24.61 6.83
CA ARG A 227 13.28 -24.94 5.46
C ARG A 227 12.13 -25.58 4.67
N PRO A 228 12.01 -25.34 3.36
CA PRO A 228 10.96 -25.97 2.55
C PRO A 228 10.92 -27.49 2.68
N SER A 229 12.09 -28.16 2.73
CA SER A 229 12.22 -29.60 2.90
C SER A 229 11.71 -30.12 4.26
N GLU A 230 11.81 -29.33 5.31
CA GLU A 230 11.30 -29.66 6.65
C GLU A 230 9.79 -29.50 6.75
N LEU A 231 9.25 -28.48 6.05
CA LEU A 231 7.81 -28.22 6.03
C LEU A 231 7.06 -29.44 5.46
N VAL A 232 7.55 -30.01 4.38
CA VAL A 232 6.94 -31.20 3.75
C VAL A 232 6.99 -32.43 4.67
N LYS A 233 8.09 -32.63 5.39
CA LYS A 233 8.32 -33.84 6.19
C LYS A 233 7.76 -33.76 7.62
N LYS A 234 7.75 -32.58 8.25
CA LYS A 234 7.49 -32.39 9.69
C LYS A 234 6.54 -31.23 9.98
N TRP A 235 5.57 -30.93 9.10
CA TRP A 235 4.72 -29.76 9.21
C TRP A 235 4.03 -29.58 10.58
N ARG A 236 3.53 -30.70 11.18
CA ARG A 236 2.86 -30.63 12.49
C ARG A 236 3.77 -30.16 13.60
N SER A 237 4.97 -30.75 13.73
CA SER A 237 5.91 -30.40 14.80
C SER A 237 6.48 -28.98 14.64
N VAL A 238 6.46 -28.43 13.41
CA VAL A 238 6.97 -27.12 13.10
C VAL A 238 5.89 -26.03 13.24
N LEU A 239 4.68 -26.28 12.75
CA LEU A 239 3.61 -25.27 12.71
C LEU A 239 2.82 -25.20 14.01
N VAL A 240 2.51 -26.35 14.65
CA VAL A 240 1.65 -26.37 15.87
C VAL A 240 2.18 -25.49 17.00
N PRO A 241 3.50 -25.47 17.34
CA PRO A 241 4.00 -24.58 18.37
C PRO A 241 3.82 -23.08 18.04
N LYS A 242 3.80 -22.73 16.75
CA LYS A 242 3.65 -21.35 16.28
C LYS A 242 2.21 -20.87 16.28
N LEU A 243 1.24 -21.80 16.27
CA LEU A 243 -0.20 -21.46 16.36
C LEU A 243 -0.54 -20.76 17.68
N LYS A 244 0.17 -21.07 18.77
CA LYS A 244 -0.02 -20.38 20.07
C LYS A 244 0.19 -18.87 19.98
N TRP A 245 1.07 -18.42 19.08
CA TRP A 245 1.26 -16.99 18.83
C TRP A 245 0.09 -16.38 18.05
N LEU A 246 -0.55 -17.15 17.15
CA LEU A 246 -1.64 -16.67 16.31
C LEU A 246 -2.87 -16.27 17.15
N LEU A 247 -3.16 -16.96 18.24
CA LEU A 247 -4.32 -16.67 19.07
C LEU A 247 -4.32 -15.22 19.61
N PRO A 248 -3.30 -14.75 20.36
CA PRO A 248 -3.28 -13.38 20.83
C PRO A 248 -3.16 -12.37 19.70
N PHE A 249 -2.38 -12.66 18.63
CA PHE A 249 -2.25 -11.77 17.48
C PHE A 249 -3.58 -11.59 16.76
N GLY A 250 -4.28 -12.69 16.46
CA GLY A 250 -5.59 -12.68 15.85
C GLY A 250 -6.65 -12.02 16.75
N PHE A 251 -6.59 -12.24 18.06
CA PHE A 251 -7.48 -11.59 19.01
C PHE A 251 -7.32 -10.05 18.98
N TYR A 252 -6.09 -9.52 19.07
CA TYR A 252 -5.88 -8.08 19.02
C TYR A 252 -6.31 -7.48 17.68
N TYR A 253 -6.07 -8.19 16.57
CA TYR A 253 -6.53 -7.78 15.25
C TYR A 253 -8.06 -7.73 15.16
N ALA A 254 -8.73 -8.84 15.50
CA ALA A 254 -10.18 -8.95 15.41
C ALA A 254 -10.89 -8.02 16.40
N ALA A 255 -10.43 -7.96 17.65
CA ALA A 255 -11.01 -7.07 18.67
C ALA A 255 -10.88 -5.60 18.26
N THR A 256 -9.70 -5.17 17.78
CA THR A 256 -9.52 -3.79 17.28
C THR A 256 -10.42 -3.51 16.07
N GLY A 257 -10.43 -4.40 15.09
CA GLY A 257 -11.25 -4.25 13.89
C GLY A 257 -12.74 -4.16 14.23
N PHE A 258 -13.21 -5.08 15.05
CA PHE A 258 -14.63 -5.15 15.42
C PHE A 258 -15.08 -3.96 16.30
N VAL A 259 -14.31 -3.63 17.34
CA VAL A 259 -14.65 -2.53 18.25
C VAL A 259 -14.62 -1.18 17.52
N LEU A 260 -13.58 -0.95 16.71
CA LEU A 260 -13.50 0.30 15.95
C LEU A 260 -14.57 0.37 14.85
N LEU A 261 -14.86 -0.74 14.16
CA LEU A 261 -15.95 -0.75 13.17
C LEU A 261 -17.29 -0.44 13.87
N PHE A 262 -17.56 -1.05 15.03
CA PHE A 262 -18.76 -0.76 15.82
C PHE A 262 -18.87 0.72 16.18
N VAL A 263 -17.77 1.31 16.68
CA VAL A 263 -17.76 2.74 17.04
C VAL A 263 -17.98 3.60 15.80
N LEU A 264 -17.26 3.34 14.72
CA LEU A 264 -17.35 4.13 13.49
C LEU A 264 -18.73 4.01 12.85
N ASP A 265 -19.30 2.81 12.76
CA ASP A 265 -20.62 2.58 12.16
C ASP A 265 -21.72 3.25 12.99
N ARG A 266 -21.59 3.27 14.33
CA ARG A 266 -22.54 3.95 15.19
C ARG A 266 -22.64 5.46 14.90
N PHE A 267 -21.50 6.06 14.50
CA PHE A 267 -21.45 7.50 14.20
C PHE A 267 -21.81 7.85 12.75
N VAL A 268 -21.54 6.96 11.77
CA VAL A 268 -21.60 7.34 10.35
C VAL A 268 -22.54 6.49 9.49
N SER A 269 -22.96 5.30 9.93
CA SER A 269 -23.87 4.48 9.13
C SER A 269 -25.16 4.07 9.81
N GLY A 270 -25.18 4.13 11.14
CA GLY A 270 -26.29 3.59 11.94
C GLY A 270 -26.40 2.06 11.92
N SER A 271 -25.55 1.39 11.12
CA SER A 271 -25.50 -0.08 10.99
C SER A 271 -24.80 -0.71 12.18
N ASN A 272 -25.05 -2.00 12.40
CA ASN A 272 -24.19 -2.77 13.30
C ASN A 272 -23.06 -3.44 12.51
N PRO A 273 -21.90 -3.73 13.16
CA PRO A 273 -20.73 -4.25 12.44
C PRO A 273 -20.95 -5.60 11.78
N PHE A 274 -21.86 -6.44 12.25
CA PHE A 274 -22.17 -7.72 11.62
C PHE A 274 -22.92 -7.52 10.30
N GLU A 275 -23.88 -6.61 10.28
CA GLU A 275 -24.63 -6.23 9.07
C GLU A 275 -23.68 -5.58 8.05
N HIS A 276 -22.81 -4.68 8.50
CA HIS A 276 -21.84 -4.03 7.64
C HIS A 276 -20.83 -5.04 7.04
N ILE A 277 -20.24 -5.92 7.84
CA ILE A 277 -19.34 -6.98 7.35
C ILE A 277 -20.08 -7.90 6.37
N ARG A 278 -21.32 -8.30 6.68
CA ARG A 278 -22.15 -9.09 5.79
C ARG A 278 -22.40 -8.37 4.46
N PHE A 279 -22.71 -7.08 4.52
CA PHE A 279 -22.91 -6.25 3.34
C PHE A 279 -21.64 -6.19 2.47
N ILE A 280 -20.47 -5.89 3.05
CA ILE A 280 -19.19 -5.87 2.34
C ILE A 280 -18.94 -7.22 1.64
N TYR A 281 -19.19 -8.31 2.35
CA TYR A 281 -18.98 -9.65 1.82
C TYR A 281 -19.92 -9.95 0.65
N THR A 282 -21.22 -9.72 0.81
CA THR A 282 -22.22 -9.97 -0.23
C THR A 282 -22.03 -9.06 -1.44
N TYR A 283 -21.73 -7.77 -1.22
CA TYR A 283 -21.40 -6.83 -2.28
C TYR A 283 -20.14 -7.26 -3.05
N THR A 284 -19.09 -7.66 -2.33
CA THR A 284 -17.84 -8.13 -2.94
C THR A 284 -18.06 -9.33 -3.86
N LEU A 285 -18.92 -10.27 -3.48
CA LEU A 285 -19.25 -11.45 -4.31
C LEU A 285 -20.21 -11.11 -5.45
N ALA A 286 -21.07 -10.13 -5.28
CA ALA A 286 -22.02 -9.69 -6.31
C ALA A 286 -21.38 -8.79 -7.39
N LEU A 287 -20.16 -8.30 -7.17
CA LEU A 287 -19.47 -7.42 -8.11
C LEU A 287 -18.95 -8.19 -9.33
N VAL A 288 -19.88 -8.70 -10.12
CA VAL A 288 -19.64 -9.44 -11.36
C VAL A 288 -20.23 -8.63 -12.51
N ARG A 289 -19.45 -8.38 -13.55
CA ARG A 289 -19.95 -7.71 -14.76
C ARG A 289 -20.13 -8.72 -15.90
N ILE A 290 -21.28 -8.60 -16.55
CA ILE A 290 -21.61 -9.42 -17.73
C ILE A 290 -20.99 -8.81 -18.99
N VAL A 291 -20.92 -7.45 -19.05
CA VAL A 291 -20.35 -6.73 -20.19
C VAL A 291 -19.10 -5.96 -19.74
N PRO A 292 -17.93 -6.26 -20.29
CA PRO A 292 -16.69 -5.54 -19.97
C PRO A 292 -16.79 -4.06 -20.38
N THR A 293 -16.27 -3.16 -19.53
CA THR A 293 -16.13 -1.73 -19.84
C THR A 293 -14.75 -1.38 -20.44
N GLY A 294 -13.85 -2.37 -20.52
CA GLY A 294 -12.49 -2.19 -21.05
C GLY A 294 -11.45 -1.71 -20.03
N ILE A 295 -11.84 -1.50 -18.76
CA ILE A 295 -10.92 -1.13 -17.68
C ILE A 295 -10.68 -2.27 -16.69
N GLU A 296 -11.48 -3.32 -16.78
CA GLU A 296 -11.32 -4.54 -15.98
C GLU A 296 -10.11 -5.34 -16.46
N SER A 297 -9.38 -5.92 -15.53
CA SER A 297 -8.21 -6.73 -15.82
C SER A 297 -8.09 -7.94 -14.91
N GLN A 298 -7.48 -9.00 -15.42
CA GLN A 298 -7.20 -10.22 -14.68
C GLN A 298 -5.87 -10.10 -13.93
N PRO A 299 -5.64 -10.88 -12.85
CA PRO A 299 -4.37 -10.81 -12.12
C PRO A 299 -3.11 -11.00 -12.98
N LEU A 300 -3.18 -11.82 -14.05
CA LEU A 300 -2.05 -12.00 -14.97
C LEU A 300 -1.74 -10.74 -15.79
N ASP A 301 -2.76 -9.96 -16.15
CA ASP A 301 -2.60 -8.72 -16.92
C ASP A 301 -1.80 -7.68 -16.14
N TRP A 302 -1.88 -7.71 -14.79
CA TRP A 302 -1.17 -6.78 -13.92
C TRP A 302 0.34 -6.95 -13.98
N LEU A 303 0.82 -8.18 -14.19
CA LEU A 303 2.26 -8.46 -14.29
C LEU A 303 2.91 -7.84 -15.53
N LEU A 304 2.11 -7.53 -16.54
CA LEU A 304 2.57 -6.94 -17.81
C LEU A 304 2.01 -5.53 -18.04
N ASN A 305 1.25 -4.99 -17.07
CA ASN A 305 0.62 -3.67 -17.18
C ASN A 305 -0.25 -3.54 -18.45
N GLN A 306 -0.99 -4.63 -18.80
CA GLN A 306 -1.71 -4.73 -20.09
C GLN A 306 -2.95 -3.85 -20.15
N VAL A 307 -3.62 -3.60 -19.03
CA VAL A 307 -4.85 -2.79 -18.96
C VAL A 307 -4.65 -1.65 -17.96
N PRO A 308 -3.84 -0.63 -18.32
CA PRO A 308 -3.73 0.58 -17.50
C PRO A 308 -5.04 1.37 -17.54
N ILE A 309 -5.43 1.95 -16.43
CA ILE A 309 -6.68 2.72 -16.32
C ILE A 309 -6.36 4.20 -16.37
N GLN A 310 -6.93 4.92 -17.32
CA GLN A 310 -6.85 6.37 -17.32
C GLN A 310 -7.85 6.94 -16.31
N TYR A 311 -7.35 7.38 -15.16
CA TYR A 311 -8.16 7.99 -14.10
C TYR A 311 -8.73 9.35 -14.51
N LEU A 312 -7.95 10.12 -15.27
CA LEU A 312 -8.36 11.39 -15.84
C LEU A 312 -7.46 11.74 -17.03
N GLY A 313 -8.04 12.24 -18.10
CA GLY A 313 -7.34 12.84 -19.22
C GLY A 313 -7.90 14.23 -19.53
N VAL A 314 -7.01 15.23 -19.62
CA VAL A 314 -7.36 16.58 -20.09
C VAL A 314 -6.55 16.89 -21.33
N SER A 315 -7.25 17.26 -22.40
CA SER A 315 -6.65 17.59 -23.68
C SER A 315 -6.99 19.04 -24.07
N VAL A 316 -6.04 19.71 -24.69
CA VAL A 316 -6.22 21.06 -25.26
C VAL A 316 -6.05 20.96 -26.78
N THR A 317 -6.99 21.52 -27.51
CA THR A 317 -6.93 21.58 -28.97
C THR A 317 -6.45 22.98 -29.38
N SER A 318 -5.36 23.05 -30.15
CA SER A 318 -4.83 24.28 -30.73
C SER A 318 -4.73 24.08 -32.24
N GLY A 319 -5.59 24.79 -33.00
CA GLY A 319 -5.77 24.56 -34.42
C GLY A 319 -6.28 23.14 -34.70
N ASN A 320 -5.60 22.38 -35.55
CA ASN A 320 -5.96 21.00 -35.89
C ASN A 320 -5.24 19.92 -35.03
N VAL A 321 -4.51 20.33 -34.02
CA VAL A 321 -3.73 19.40 -33.17
C VAL A 321 -4.27 19.38 -31.75
N THR A 322 -4.58 18.17 -31.26
CA THR A 322 -5.00 17.95 -29.89
C THR A 322 -3.83 17.40 -29.09
N TYR A 323 -3.50 18.08 -27.99
CA TYR A 323 -2.44 17.68 -27.06
C TYR A 323 -3.06 17.24 -25.74
N GLN A 324 -2.62 16.10 -25.22
CA GLN A 324 -2.96 15.69 -23.86
C GLN A 324 -2.02 16.39 -22.89
N THR A 325 -2.55 17.34 -22.11
CA THR A 325 -1.76 18.15 -21.16
C THR A 325 -1.65 17.49 -19.80
N ILE A 326 -2.73 16.86 -19.31
CA ILE A 326 -2.80 16.18 -18.03
C ILE A 326 -3.34 14.77 -18.26
N SER A 327 -2.70 13.77 -17.64
CA SER A 327 -3.12 12.38 -17.78
C SER A 327 -2.73 11.58 -16.53
N PHE A 328 -3.70 11.32 -15.67
CA PHE A 328 -3.53 10.45 -14.51
C PHE A 328 -3.80 9.00 -14.92
N TRP A 329 -2.84 8.13 -14.68
CA TRP A 329 -2.93 6.71 -15.02
C TRP A 329 -2.78 5.83 -13.78
N GLY A 330 -3.75 4.96 -13.54
CA GLY A 330 -3.60 3.78 -12.69
C GLY A 330 -2.79 2.73 -13.45
N ALA A 331 -1.49 2.88 -13.40
CA ALA A 331 -0.53 2.02 -14.09
C ALA A 331 0.76 1.95 -13.28
N MET A 332 1.41 0.80 -13.26
CA MET A 332 2.71 0.64 -12.62
C MET A 332 3.85 1.10 -13.53
N ASN A 333 5.01 1.35 -12.95
CA ASN A 333 6.21 1.57 -13.73
C ASN A 333 6.56 0.29 -14.52
N PRO A 334 6.65 0.33 -15.88
CA PRO A 334 6.83 -0.87 -16.70
C PRO A 334 8.13 -1.62 -16.37
N PHE A 335 9.20 -0.92 -16.01
CA PHE A 335 10.46 -1.55 -15.63
C PHE A 335 10.42 -2.22 -14.25
N ILE A 336 9.44 -1.91 -13.41
CA ILE A 336 9.17 -2.65 -12.16
C ILE A 336 8.34 -3.89 -12.48
N THR A 337 7.25 -3.75 -13.22
CA THR A 337 6.34 -4.87 -13.54
C THR A 337 7.03 -6.00 -14.26
N TYR A 338 7.80 -5.70 -15.31
CA TYR A 338 8.48 -6.73 -16.10
C TYR A 338 9.52 -7.55 -15.32
N LEU A 339 10.02 -7.01 -14.21
CA LEU A 339 10.92 -7.76 -13.33
C LEU A 339 10.21 -8.45 -12.15
N THR A 340 8.89 -8.42 -12.07
CA THR A 340 8.13 -9.08 -10.98
C THR A 340 8.46 -10.56 -10.88
N ILE A 341 8.32 -11.31 -11.97
CA ILE A 341 8.56 -12.76 -11.98
C ILE A 341 10.05 -13.08 -11.68
N PRO A 342 11.04 -12.47 -12.38
CA PRO A 342 12.45 -12.70 -12.06
C PRO A 342 12.83 -12.38 -10.62
N ALA A 343 12.29 -11.28 -10.07
CA ALA A 343 12.56 -10.86 -8.70
C ALA A 343 12.00 -11.83 -7.65
N MET A 344 10.76 -12.31 -7.86
CA MET A 344 10.14 -13.30 -6.95
C MET A 344 10.82 -14.67 -7.07
N ALA A 345 11.22 -15.10 -8.27
CA ALA A 345 11.99 -16.31 -8.48
C ALA A 345 13.37 -16.22 -7.78
N TYR A 346 14.03 -15.06 -7.87
CA TYR A 346 15.29 -14.83 -7.15
C TYR A 346 15.10 -14.80 -5.62
N ALA A 347 14.01 -14.22 -5.13
CA ALA A 347 13.67 -14.27 -3.71
C ALA A 347 13.44 -15.72 -3.24
N LEU A 348 12.75 -16.55 -4.04
CA LEU A 348 12.56 -17.97 -3.74
C LEU A 348 13.90 -18.71 -3.67
N TYR A 349 14.76 -18.50 -4.65
CA TYR A 349 16.13 -19.05 -4.64
C TYR A 349 16.90 -18.62 -3.37
N ARG A 350 16.83 -17.35 -2.97
CA ARG A 350 17.50 -16.83 -1.77
C ARG A 350 16.93 -17.41 -0.47
N TYR A 351 15.63 -17.68 -0.44
CA TYR A 351 15.00 -18.35 0.70
C TYR A 351 15.45 -19.82 0.77
N ASP A 352 15.38 -20.55 -0.32
CA ASP A 352 15.75 -21.97 -0.36
C ASP A 352 17.23 -22.18 -0.01
N GLN A 353 18.14 -21.50 -0.71
CA GLN A 353 19.58 -21.73 -0.56
C GLN A 353 20.20 -21.13 0.70
N ARG A 354 19.62 -20.07 1.26
CA ARG A 354 20.24 -19.31 2.36
C ARG A 354 19.32 -19.06 3.55
N ASN A 355 18.12 -19.62 3.54
CA ASN A 355 17.10 -19.39 4.57
C ASN A 355 16.90 -17.90 4.90
N SER A 356 16.91 -17.07 3.86
CA SER A 356 16.83 -15.60 4.01
C SER A 356 15.45 -15.17 4.51
N GLN A 357 15.40 -14.65 5.73
CA GLN A 357 14.14 -14.15 6.33
C GLN A 357 13.56 -12.96 5.54
N LEU A 358 14.40 -12.12 4.95
CA LEU A 358 13.97 -11.04 4.08
C LEU A 358 13.27 -11.58 2.83
N ALA A 359 13.90 -12.56 2.15
CA ALA A 359 13.34 -13.18 0.96
C ALA A 359 12.02 -13.88 1.27
N LEU A 360 11.95 -14.63 2.36
CA LEU A 360 10.70 -15.26 2.83
C LEU A 360 9.60 -14.23 3.08
N PHE A 361 9.93 -13.12 3.75
CA PHE A 361 8.93 -12.08 4.03
C PHE A 361 8.37 -11.45 2.74
N LEU A 362 9.25 -11.13 1.78
CA LEU A 362 8.83 -10.59 0.48
C LEU A 362 7.93 -11.57 -0.29
N LEU A 363 8.25 -12.87 -0.26
CA LEU A 363 7.43 -13.93 -0.87
C LEU A 363 6.07 -14.07 -0.18
N CYS A 364 6.03 -14.07 1.16
CA CYS A 364 4.77 -14.14 1.91
C CYS A 364 3.89 -12.91 1.66
N TRP A 365 4.52 -11.74 1.59
CA TRP A 365 3.81 -10.51 1.26
C TRP A 365 3.23 -10.57 -0.16
N PHE A 366 4.07 -10.85 -1.15
CA PHE A 366 3.64 -11.03 -2.53
C PHE A 366 2.49 -12.04 -2.64
N ALA A 367 2.66 -13.22 -2.04
CA ALA A 367 1.68 -14.28 -2.11
C ALA A 367 0.33 -13.88 -1.48
N ALA A 368 0.36 -13.26 -0.31
CA ALA A 368 -0.85 -12.87 0.41
C ALA A 368 -1.62 -11.73 -0.28
N THR A 369 -0.92 -10.81 -0.97
CA THR A 369 -1.56 -9.65 -1.61
C THR A 369 -1.87 -9.84 -3.09
N TYR A 370 -1.38 -10.91 -3.72
CA TYR A 370 -1.58 -11.18 -5.15
C TYR A 370 -2.42 -12.42 -5.43
N PHE A 371 -2.08 -13.58 -4.84
CA PHE A 371 -2.77 -14.83 -5.17
C PHE A 371 -4.25 -14.91 -4.80
N PRO A 372 -4.78 -14.21 -3.78
CA PRO A 372 -6.22 -14.21 -3.52
C PRO A 372 -7.07 -13.71 -4.67
N PHE A 373 -6.52 -12.88 -5.55
CA PHE A 373 -7.25 -12.38 -6.72
C PHE A 373 -7.47 -13.44 -7.81
N PHE A 374 -6.71 -14.54 -7.82
CA PHE A 374 -6.93 -15.62 -8.79
C PHE A 374 -8.28 -16.33 -8.59
N PRO A 375 -8.59 -16.91 -7.42
CA PRO A 375 -9.91 -17.50 -7.21
C PRO A 375 -11.04 -16.46 -7.31
N LEU A 376 -10.81 -15.21 -6.88
CA LEU A 376 -11.82 -14.15 -7.01
C LEU A 376 -12.12 -13.85 -8.48
N SER A 377 -11.11 -13.75 -9.35
CA SER A 377 -11.30 -13.39 -10.75
C SER A 377 -11.70 -14.59 -11.62
N TYR A 378 -11.05 -15.77 -11.46
CA TYR A 378 -11.24 -16.90 -12.36
C TYR A 378 -12.33 -17.87 -11.91
N ILE A 379 -12.62 -17.97 -10.59
CA ILE A 379 -13.65 -18.88 -10.07
C ILE A 379 -14.92 -18.09 -9.72
N ALA A 380 -14.81 -17.01 -8.95
CA ALA A 380 -15.95 -16.19 -8.56
C ALA A 380 -16.35 -15.16 -9.63
N HIS A 381 -15.61 -15.06 -10.74
CA HIS A 381 -15.83 -14.08 -11.83
C HIS A 381 -15.96 -12.63 -11.36
N ARG A 382 -15.32 -12.32 -10.23
CA ARG A 382 -15.36 -10.96 -9.66
C ARG A 382 -14.56 -10.02 -10.53
N ILE A 383 -15.10 -8.83 -10.75
CA ILE A 383 -14.38 -7.74 -11.41
C ILE A 383 -13.13 -7.39 -10.59
N SER A 384 -12.04 -7.23 -11.29
CA SER A 384 -10.77 -6.80 -10.71
C SER A 384 -10.09 -5.76 -11.60
N TYR A 385 -9.19 -4.98 -11.00
CA TYR A 385 -8.54 -3.84 -11.61
C TYR A 385 -7.06 -3.82 -11.27
N ILE A 386 -6.25 -3.21 -12.12
CA ILE A 386 -4.79 -3.12 -11.95
C ILE A 386 -4.37 -2.47 -10.62
N PHE A 387 -5.14 -1.51 -10.10
CA PHE A 387 -4.80 -0.84 -8.85
C PHE A 387 -4.93 -1.76 -7.61
N TYR A 388 -5.56 -2.92 -7.72
CA TYR A 388 -5.51 -3.93 -6.64
C TYR A 388 -4.10 -4.48 -6.41
N PHE A 389 -3.20 -4.34 -7.40
CA PHE A 389 -1.80 -4.74 -7.26
C PHE A 389 -0.97 -3.76 -6.38
N GLN A 390 -1.50 -2.59 -6.03
CA GLN A 390 -0.81 -1.55 -5.25
C GLN A 390 -0.18 -2.10 -3.97
N ASN A 391 -0.91 -2.92 -3.22
CA ASN A 391 -0.41 -3.52 -1.97
C ASN A 391 0.71 -4.55 -2.19
N THR A 392 0.92 -5.00 -3.43
CA THR A 392 1.95 -5.97 -3.83
C THR A 392 3.23 -5.28 -4.32
N VAL A 393 3.11 -4.06 -4.87
CA VAL A 393 4.24 -3.30 -5.44
C VAL A 393 5.46 -3.21 -4.51
N PRO A 394 5.32 -2.94 -3.18
CA PRO A 394 6.48 -2.86 -2.31
C PRO A 394 7.23 -4.19 -2.16
N ALA A 395 6.51 -5.33 -2.18
CA ALA A 395 7.15 -6.65 -2.15
C ALA A 395 7.99 -6.88 -3.42
N VAL A 396 7.46 -6.47 -4.58
CA VAL A 396 8.16 -6.53 -5.87
C VAL A 396 9.40 -5.62 -5.86
N ALA A 397 9.26 -4.37 -5.42
CA ALA A 397 10.37 -3.42 -5.29
C ALA A 397 11.48 -3.96 -4.37
N GLY A 398 11.09 -4.57 -3.23
CA GLY A 398 12.01 -5.27 -2.34
C GLY A 398 12.72 -6.45 -3.01
N GLY A 399 12.00 -7.26 -3.78
CA GLY A 399 12.54 -8.40 -4.53
C GLY A 399 13.54 -7.98 -5.61
N ILE A 400 13.21 -6.96 -6.39
CA ILE A 400 14.11 -6.38 -7.41
C ILE A 400 15.38 -5.84 -6.74
N ALA A 401 15.22 -5.06 -5.64
CA ALA A 401 16.37 -4.56 -4.90
C ALA A 401 17.24 -5.68 -4.33
N LEU A 402 16.62 -6.81 -3.89
CA LEU A 402 17.36 -7.99 -3.43
C LEU A 402 18.18 -8.61 -4.56
N MET A 403 17.64 -8.69 -5.77
CA MET A 403 18.32 -9.19 -6.97
C MET A 403 19.51 -8.28 -7.34
N PHE A 404 19.30 -6.97 -7.43
CA PHE A 404 20.33 -5.98 -7.79
C PHE A 404 21.36 -5.70 -6.67
N SER A 405 21.07 -6.11 -5.44
CA SER A 405 22.03 -6.03 -4.33
C SER A 405 23.01 -7.20 -4.27
N ASN A 406 22.93 -8.15 -5.21
CA ASN A 406 23.90 -9.23 -5.33
C ASN A 406 25.27 -8.65 -5.69
N LYS A 407 26.33 -9.16 -5.04
CA LYS A 407 27.72 -8.71 -5.25
C LYS A 407 28.23 -8.88 -6.68
N HIS A 408 27.63 -9.79 -7.44
CA HIS A 408 28.00 -10.06 -8.85
C HIS A 408 27.32 -9.11 -9.84
N VAL A 409 26.37 -8.29 -9.42
CA VAL A 409 25.73 -7.28 -10.28
C VAL A 409 26.60 -6.02 -10.31
N PRO A 410 27.14 -5.63 -11.49
CA PRO A 410 27.94 -4.42 -11.64
C PRO A 410 27.16 -3.15 -11.25
N ARG A 411 27.86 -2.18 -10.68
CA ARG A 411 27.24 -0.88 -10.31
C ARG A 411 26.64 -0.16 -11.51
N SER A 412 27.26 -0.28 -12.68
CA SER A 412 26.75 0.30 -13.94
C SER A 412 25.37 -0.25 -14.30
N VAL A 413 25.14 -1.55 -14.13
CA VAL A 413 23.82 -2.17 -14.38
C VAL A 413 22.76 -1.60 -13.43
N VAL A 414 23.10 -1.43 -12.14
CA VAL A 414 22.19 -0.82 -11.15
C VAL A 414 21.86 0.63 -11.54
N LEU A 415 22.85 1.41 -11.99
CA LEU A 415 22.65 2.80 -12.42
C LEU A 415 21.79 2.89 -13.68
N VAL A 416 22.09 2.06 -14.70
CA VAL A 416 21.26 2.01 -15.92
C VAL A 416 19.82 1.64 -15.58
N TYR A 417 19.63 0.64 -14.70
CA TYR A 417 18.29 0.27 -14.28
C TYR A 417 17.58 1.39 -13.51
N ALA A 418 18.27 2.11 -12.64
CA ALA A 418 17.70 3.28 -11.96
C ALA A 418 17.29 4.39 -12.96
N LEU A 419 18.06 4.61 -14.02
CA LEU A 419 17.68 5.54 -15.11
C LEU A 419 16.43 5.05 -15.86
N LEU A 420 16.33 3.75 -16.16
CA LEU A 420 15.13 3.17 -16.79
C LEU A 420 13.88 3.36 -15.90
N ILE A 421 14.01 3.24 -14.58
CA ILE A 421 12.91 3.55 -13.65
C ILE A 421 12.46 5.00 -13.78
N LEU A 422 13.40 5.95 -13.86
CA LEU A 422 13.06 7.36 -14.03
C LEU A 422 12.40 7.62 -15.41
N VAL A 423 12.86 6.97 -16.47
CA VAL A 423 12.22 7.03 -17.79
C VAL A 423 10.79 6.46 -17.72
N GLY A 424 10.59 5.29 -17.12
CA GLY A 424 9.26 4.71 -16.95
C GLY A 424 8.34 5.60 -16.09
N PHE A 425 8.90 6.24 -15.06
CA PHE A 425 8.17 7.18 -14.23
C PHE A 425 7.70 8.41 -15.03
N THR A 426 8.57 9.00 -15.86
CA THR A 426 8.19 10.15 -16.69
C THR A 426 7.17 9.77 -17.76
N TRP A 427 7.16 8.51 -18.22
CA TRP A 427 6.17 8.02 -19.20
C TRP A 427 4.73 8.16 -18.69
N TYR A 428 4.47 7.81 -17.43
CA TYR A 428 3.17 7.93 -16.81
C TYR A 428 3.05 9.12 -15.84
N PHE A 429 4.00 10.05 -15.85
CA PHE A 429 3.89 11.25 -15.03
C PHE A 429 2.66 12.07 -15.43
N PRO A 430 1.82 12.53 -14.48
CA PRO A 430 0.51 13.09 -14.82
C PRO A 430 0.56 14.36 -15.67
N PHE A 431 1.58 15.17 -15.51
CA PHE A 431 1.68 16.48 -16.17
C PHE A 431 2.65 16.39 -17.37
N LYS A 432 2.11 16.49 -18.59
CA LYS A 432 2.88 16.41 -19.83
C LYS A 432 3.35 17.78 -20.32
N GLN A 433 2.63 18.81 -19.92
CA GLN A 433 3.00 20.22 -20.09
C GLN A 433 2.82 20.92 -18.77
N MET A 434 3.55 22.03 -18.54
CA MET A 434 3.31 22.85 -17.35
C MET A 434 1.90 23.40 -17.41
N PRO A 435 1.13 23.27 -16.33
CA PRO A 435 -0.23 23.81 -16.25
C PRO A 435 -0.25 25.32 -16.30
#